data_c196dfbb5f074c4dda778d6ab0146f65
#
_entry.id   c196dfbb5f074c4dda778d6ab0146f65
#
_cell.length_a   1.000
_cell.length_b   1.000
_cell.length_c   1.000
_cell.angle_alpha   90.00
_cell.angle_beta   90.00
_cell.angle_gamma   90.00
#
_symmetry.space_group_name_H-M   'P 1'
#
loop_
_entity.id
_entity.type
_entity.pdbx_description
1 polymer ?
#
loop_
_entity_poly.entity_id
_entity_poly.type
_entity_poly.pdbx_seq_one_letter_code
_entity_poly.pdbx_strand_id
1 'polypeptide(L)'
;MYTIFDPIGKNDFDKYLIFRWRLLRFPWGGKRGTETDNLEDISTHRAIKDNDNNIVGVGRIHFIKQHAQIRYMAIKKSHRGKGLGTKIIIDFESIALKNRIKK
;
A
#
# COMPACT_ATOMS: atom_id res chain seq x y z
N MET A 1 4.24 -15.59 -9.78
CA MET A 1 4.27 -14.23 -10.35
C MET A 1 3.45 -13.29 -9.49
N TYR A 2 3.87 -12.06 -9.39
CA TYR A 2 3.20 -11.04 -8.56
C TYR A 2 2.59 -9.96 -9.45
N THR A 3 1.42 -9.48 -9.07
CA THR A 3 0.73 -8.41 -9.79
C THR A 3 0.48 -7.25 -8.84
N ILE A 4 0.95 -6.06 -9.23
CA ILE A 4 0.63 -4.83 -8.51
C ILE A 4 -0.68 -4.27 -9.07
N PHE A 5 -1.57 -3.78 -8.20
CA PHE A 5 -2.86 -3.28 -8.64
C PHE A 5 -3.38 -2.19 -7.70
N ASP A 6 -4.36 -1.45 -8.20
CA ASP A 6 -5.07 -0.42 -7.43
C ASP A 6 -6.28 -1.09 -6.77
N PRO A 7 -6.36 -1.13 -5.43
CA PRO A 7 -7.48 -1.80 -4.74
C PRO A 7 -8.75 -0.94 -4.81
N ILE A 8 -9.35 -0.88 -6.00
CA ILE A 8 -10.59 -0.16 -6.25
C ILE A 8 -11.77 -1.08 -5.95
N GLY A 9 -12.87 -0.50 -5.46
CA GLY A 9 -14.05 -1.25 -5.13
C GLY A 9 -14.04 -1.72 -3.69
N LYS A 10 -15.24 -1.90 -3.16
CA LYS A 10 -15.40 -2.15 -1.73
C LYS A 10 -14.67 -3.42 -1.26
N ASN A 11 -14.82 -4.52 -2.02
CA ASN A 11 -14.22 -5.79 -1.60
C ASN A 11 -12.70 -5.74 -1.60
N ASP A 12 -12.10 -5.22 -2.66
CA ASP A 12 -10.66 -5.13 -2.76
C ASP A 12 -10.08 -4.16 -1.74
N PHE A 13 -10.75 -3.03 -1.53
CA PHE A 13 -10.27 -2.04 -0.57
C PHE A 13 -10.40 -2.57 0.86
N ASP A 14 -11.46 -3.29 1.18
CA ASP A 14 -11.62 -3.91 2.51
C ASP A 14 -10.51 -4.93 2.77
N LYS A 15 -10.19 -5.78 1.78
CA LYS A 15 -9.09 -6.75 1.91
C LYS A 15 -7.74 -6.05 2.08
N TYR A 16 -7.54 -4.97 1.35
CA TYR A 16 -6.34 -4.14 1.43
C TYR A 16 -6.18 -3.55 2.85
N LEU A 17 -7.24 -3.00 3.42
CA LEU A 17 -7.20 -2.44 4.77
C LEU A 17 -7.01 -3.52 5.84
N ILE A 18 -7.65 -4.69 5.69
CA ILE A 18 -7.47 -5.80 6.61
C ILE A 18 -6.01 -6.27 6.60
N PHE A 19 -5.40 -6.38 5.43
CA PHE A 19 -3.98 -6.75 5.32
C PHE A 19 -3.10 -5.73 6.05
N ARG A 20 -3.35 -4.43 5.81
CA ARG A 20 -2.62 -3.35 6.48
C ARG A 20 -2.74 -3.46 8.00
N TRP A 21 -3.95 -3.70 8.50
CA TRP A 21 -4.19 -3.83 9.92
C TRP A 21 -3.45 -5.03 10.52
N ARG A 22 -3.51 -6.18 9.87
CA ARG A 22 -2.86 -7.40 10.36
C ARG A 22 -1.35 -7.25 10.49
N LEU A 23 -0.72 -6.54 9.58
CA LEU A 23 0.74 -6.41 9.59
C LEU A 23 1.23 -5.22 10.42
N LEU A 24 0.47 -4.13 10.44
CA LEU A 24 0.97 -2.88 11.00
C LEU A 24 0.33 -2.49 12.34
N ARG A 25 -0.83 -3.03 12.67
CA ARG A 25 -1.53 -2.64 13.90
C ARG A 25 -1.81 -3.82 14.84
N PHE A 26 -2.27 -4.92 14.31
CA PHE A 26 -2.61 -6.08 15.13
C PHE A 26 -1.45 -6.56 16.02
N PRO A 27 -0.20 -6.68 15.53
CA PRO A 27 0.92 -7.12 16.38
C PRO A 27 1.15 -6.22 17.59
N TRP A 28 0.69 -4.98 17.56
CA TRP A 28 0.85 -4.01 18.63
C TRP A 28 -0.44 -3.80 19.42
N GLY A 29 -1.44 -4.68 19.24
CA GLY A 29 -2.72 -4.57 19.94
C GLY A 29 -3.68 -3.53 19.36
N GLY A 30 -3.43 -3.03 18.16
CA GLY A 30 -4.29 -2.03 17.52
C GLY A 30 -5.65 -2.61 17.12
N LYS A 31 -6.71 -1.87 17.42
CA LYS A 31 -8.07 -2.26 17.02
C LYS A 31 -8.31 -1.97 15.55
N ARG A 32 -9.32 -2.65 14.95
CA ARG A 32 -9.74 -2.32 13.58
C ARG A 32 -10.14 -0.84 13.51
N GLY A 33 -9.69 -0.18 12.45
CA GLY A 33 -9.84 1.26 12.25
C GLY A 33 -8.56 2.04 12.50
N THR A 34 -7.63 1.51 13.31
CA THR A 34 -6.35 2.18 13.57
C THR A 34 -5.39 2.09 12.38
N GLU A 35 -5.71 1.27 11.38
CA GLU A 35 -4.92 1.16 10.16
C GLU A 35 -5.19 2.30 9.17
N THR A 36 -6.17 3.15 9.44
CA THR A 36 -6.55 4.26 8.55
C THR A 36 -6.29 5.61 9.21
N ASP A 37 -6.23 6.64 8.39
CA ASP A 37 -6.17 8.03 8.85
C ASP A 37 -7.07 8.89 7.96
N ASN A 38 -7.07 10.22 8.19
CA ASN A 38 -7.93 11.13 7.44
C ASN A 38 -7.42 11.46 6.03
N LEU A 39 -6.33 10.83 5.60
CA LEU A 39 -5.74 11.07 4.27
C LEU A 39 -6.04 9.94 3.28
N GLU A 40 -6.86 8.94 3.66
CA GLU A 40 -7.12 7.80 2.78
C GLU A 40 -7.76 8.23 1.45
N ASP A 41 -8.70 9.17 1.49
CA ASP A 41 -9.44 9.58 0.30
C ASP A 41 -8.59 10.35 -0.71
N ILE A 42 -7.53 11.01 -0.26
CA ILE A 42 -6.65 11.77 -1.14
C ILE A 42 -5.37 11.02 -1.51
N SER A 43 -5.26 9.78 -1.05
CA SER A 43 -4.07 8.97 -1.28
C SER A 43 -4.25 8.05 -2.48
N THR A 44 -3.14 7.66 -3.08
CA THR A 44 -3.10 6.60 -4.07
C THR A 44 -2.66 5.32 -3.38
N HIS A 45 -3.42 4.27 -3.56
CA HIS A 45 -3.19 2.99 -2.92
C HIS A 45 -2.70 1.96 -3.91
N ARG A 46 -1.81 1.07 -3.47
CA ARG A 46 -1.35 -0.06 -4.27
C ARG A 46 -1.31 -1.30 -3.41
N ALA A 47 -1.65 -2.42 -4.03
CA ALA A 47 -1.53 -3.73 -3.42
C ALA A 47 -0.81 -4.66 -4.39
N ILE A 48 -0.19 -5.70 -3.85
CA ILE A 48 0.43 -6.75 -4.66
C ILE A 48 -0.25 -8.05 -4.29
N LYS A 49 -0.61 -8.83 -5.29
CA LYS A 49 -1.18 -10.16 -5.10
C LYS A 49 -0.29 -11.22 -5.74
N ASP A 50 -0.35 -12.42 -5.17
CA ASP A 50 0.34 -13.59 -5.71
C ASP A 50 -0.54 -14.30 -6.76
N ASN A 51 -0.10 -15.47 -7.21
CA ASN A 51 -0.83 -16.26 -8.22
C ASN A 51 -2.18 -16.76 -7.71
N ASP A 52 -2.35 -16.87 -6.41
CA ASP A 52 -3.59 -17.34 -5.79
C ASP A 52 -4.53 -16.19 -5.43
N ASN A 53 -4.26 -15.00 -5.92
CA ASN A 53 -5.03 -13.77 -5.66
C ASN A 53 -5.01 -13.34 -4.19
N ASN A 54 -4.03 -13.76 -3.42
CA ASN A 54 -3.85 -13.31 -2.05
C ASN A 54 -3.01 -12.03 -2.02
N ILE A 55 -3.45 -11.04 -1.25
CA ILE A 55 -2.67 -9.82 -1.05
C ILE A 55 -1.43 -10.19 -0.21
N VAL A 56 -0.26 -9.82 -0.70
CA VAL A 56 1.02 -10.08 -0.03
C VAL A 56 1.82 -8.80 0.21
N GLY A 57 1.36 -7.67 -0.29
CA GLY A 57 2.00 -6.37 -0.06
C GLY A 57 1.04 -5.23 -0.28
N VAL A 58 1.28 -4.13 0.41
CA VAL A 58 0.47 -2.92 0.31
C VAL A 58 1.37 -1.69 0.46
N GLY A 59 0.87 -0.56 0.00
CA GLY A 59 1.50 0.73 0.21
C GLY A 59 0.55 1.86 -0.16
N ARG A 60 0.83 3.03 0.37
CA ARG A 60 0.06 4.24 0.11
C ARG A 60 0.99 5.41 -0.15
N ILE A 61 0.67 6.23 -1.14
CA ILE A 61 1.36 7.49 -1.38
C ILE A 61 0.34 8.61 -1.39
N HIS A 62 0.67 9.75 -0.80
CA HIS A 62 -0.12 10.96 -0.93
C HIS A 62 0.79 12.15 -1.21
N PHE A 63 0.20 13.19 -1.77
CA PHE A 63 0.93 14.37 -2.18
C PHE A 63 0.46 15.56 -1.36
N ILE A 64 1.41 16.27 -0.74
CA ILE A 64 1.15 17.51 -0.02
C ILE A 64 2.02 18.57 -0.67
N LYS A 65 1.38 19.57 -1.30
CA LYS A 65 2.07 20.59 -2.10
C LYS A 65 2.92 19.90 -3.18
N GLN A 66 4.23 20.06 -3.14
CA GLN A 66 5.15 19.45 -4.12
C GLN A 66 5.91 18.27 -3.52
N HIS A 67 5.44 17.73 -2.41
CA HIS A 67 6.07 16.61 -1.73
C HIS A 67 5.19 15.37 -1.79
N ALA A 68 5.84 14.22 -1.92
CA ALA A 68 5.17 12.93 -1.86
C ALA A 68 5.58 12.20 -0.58
N GLN A 69 4.63 11.57 0.08
CA GLN A 69 4.90 10.78 1.28
C GLN A 69 4.35 9.37 1.10
N ILE A 70 5.20 8.37 1.30
CA ILE A 70 4.83 6.96 1.26
C ILE A 70 4.60 6.51 2.69
N ARG A 71 3.44 5.87 2.95
CA ARG A 71 3.08 5.37 4.27
C ARG A 71 2.40 4.00 4.16
N TYR A 72 2.33 3.32 5.30
CA TYR A 72 1.62 2.05 5.43
C TYR A 72 2.12 0.99 4.44
N MET A 73 3.44 1.00 4.16
CA MET A 73 4.05 -0.06 3.37
C MET A 73 4.26 -1.29 4.23
N ALA A 74 3.77 -2.42 3.74
CA ALA A 74 3.94 -3.69 4.43
C ALA A 74 3.99 -4.83 3.43
N ILE A 75 4.92 -5.75 3.63
CA ILE A 75 5.05 -6.97 2.82
C ILE A 75 4.92 -8.15 3.77
N LYS A 76 4.07 -9.12 3.40
CA LYS A 76 3.88 -10.34 4.18
C LYS A 76 5.24 -11.03 4.38
N LYS A 77 5.49 -11.46 5.62
CA LYS A 77 6.80 -12.00 6.00
C LYS A 77 7.30 -13.11 5.08
N SER A 78 6.40 -14.02 4.68
CA SER A 78 6.76 -15.14 3.80
C SER A 78 7.13 -14.72 2.39
N HIS A 79 6.86 -13.48 2.02
CA HIS A 79 7.14 -12.94 0.68
C HIS A 79 8.21 -11.85 0.69
N ARG A 80 8.86 -11.61 1.81
CA ARG A 80 9.95 -10.65 1.90
C ARG A 80 11.20 -11.16 1.22
N GLY A 81 12.10 -10.24 0.84
CA GLY A 81 13.34 -10.57 0.16
C GLY A 81 13.19 -10.86 -1.32
N LYS A 82 12.04 -10.53 -1.91
CA LYS A 82 11.75 -10.76 -3.32
C LYS A 82 11.61 -9.45 -4.12
N GLY A 83 11.98 -8.33 -3.52
CA GLY A 83 11.92 -7.03 -4.18
C GLY A 83 10.53 -6.42 -4.30
N LEU A 84 9.55 -6.92 -3.54
CA LEU A 84 8.16 -6.42 -3.67
C LEU A 84 8.00 -5.00 -3.16
N GLY A 85 8.67 -4.66 -2.05
CA GLY A 85 8.67 -3.28 -1.55
C GLY A 85 9.26 -2.32 -2.57
N THR A 86 10.37 -2.70 -3.19
CA THR A 86 11.00 -1.92 -4.25
C THR A 86 10.05 -1.74 -5.44
N LYS A 87 9.30 -2.79 -5.79
CA LYS A 87 8.34 -2.73 -6.88
C LYS A 87 7.26 -1.67 -6.61
N ILE A 88 6.75 -1.61 -5.38
CA ILE A 88 5.78 -0.59 -5.00
C ILE A 88 6.40 0.81 -5.08
N ILE A 89 7.62 0.97 -4.57
CA ILE A 89 8.33 2.26 -4.61
C ILE A 89 8.51 2.74 -6.04
N ILE A 90 8.92 1.87 -6.95
CA ILE A 90 9.11 2.22 -8.36
C ILE A 90 7.78 2.67 -8.97
N ASP A 91 6.68 1.97 -8.67
CA ASP A 91 5.37 2.37 -9.16
C ASP A 91 4.97 3.75 -8.63
N PHE A 92 5.21 4.02 -7.35
CA PHE A 92 4.93 5.31 -6.75
C PHE A 92 5.80 6.43 -7.32
N GLU A 93 7.07 6.15 -7.61
CA GLU A 93 7.94 7.11 -8.26
C GLU A 93 7.42 7.49 -9.66
N SER A 94 6.92 6.51 -10.39
CA SER A 94 6.30 6.75 -11.70
C SER A 94 5.07 7.66 -11.57
N ILE A 95 4.24 7.43 -10.56
CA ILE A 95 3.07 8.27 -10.29
C ILE A 95 3.50 9.68 -9.93
N ALA A 96 4.51 9.84 -9.09
CA ALA A 96 5.03 11.13 -8.68
C ALA A 96 5.57 11.93 -9.89
N LEU A 97 6.29 11.26 -10.80
CA LEU A 97 6.78 11.89 -12.01
C LEU A 97 5.65 12.37 -12.91
N LYS A 98 4.60 11.57 -13.07
CA LYS A 98 3.42 11.96 -13.86
C LYS A 98 2.74 13.19 -13.29
N ASN A 99 2.78 13.37 -11.98
CA ASN A 99 2.19 14.51 -11.30
C ASN A 99 3.19 15.67 -11.14
N ARG A 100 4.38 15.54 -11.71
CA ARG A 100 5.45 16.55 -11.64
C ARG A 100 5.84 16.90 -10.21
N ILE A 101 5.84 15.90 -9.34
CA ILE A 101 6.23 16.08 -7.95
C ILE A 101 7.75 15.95 -7.83
N LYS A 102 8.36 16.90 -7.15
CA LYS A 102 9.78 16.85 -6.81
C LYS A 102 9.96 16.00 -5.56
N LYS A 103 10.97 15.17 -5.59
CA LYS A 103 11.30 14.36 -4.41
C LYS A 103 11.95 15.18 -3.32
#